data_72abb3ae69ad22e27b4731a4745a708c
#
_entry.id   72abb3ae69ad22e27b4731a4745a708c
#
_cell.length_a   1.000
_cell.length_b   1.000
_cell.length_c   1.000
_cell.angle_alpha   90.00
_cell.angle_beta   90.00
_cell.angle_gamma   90.00
#
_symmetry.space_group_name_H-M   'P 1'
#
loop_
_entity.id
_entity.type
_entity.pdbx_description
1 polymer ?
#
loop_
_entity_poly.entity_id
_entity_poly.type
_entity_poly.pdbx_seq_one_letter_code
_entity_poly.pdbx_strand_id
1 'polypeptide(L)'
;SYTGIDDYTYFGIDIPETPQEDTFYRPTPQQFDARVDYLKIKAEREVNWRKFALNNTVMYQEVLSGSPVFNVPQIITRHSLYYQDHLFKNALFFQTGINVKYFTSYNMNGYDPVLAEFYVQNDEAIGGFPIVDLFFNAKIQQTRIFLKWEHINSMFASKNQYFSAPGYPYRESLIRFGFVWDFFL
;
A
#
# COMPACT_ATOMS: atom_id res chain seq x y z
N SER A 1 -19.37 0.56 -0.44
CA SER A 1 -19.83 -0.69 -1.09
C SER A 1 -19.89 -1.81 -0.07
N TYR A 2 -20.87 -2.68 -0.26
CA TYR A 2 -20.97 -3.97 0.40
C TYR A 2 -20.85 -5.05 -0.68
N THR A 3 -20.08 -6.11 -0.41
CA THR A 3 -19.86 -7.20 -1.36
C THR A 3 -19.98 -8.52 -0.62
N GLY A 4 -20.84 -9.40 -1.13
CA GLY A 4 -20.93 -10.80 -0.71
C GLY A 4 -20.27 -11.68 -1.78
N ILE A 5 -19.45 -12.64 -1.38
CA ILE A 5 -18.74 -13.57 -2.25
C ILE A 5 -19.09 -14.97 -1.78
N ASP A 6 -19.74 -15.73 -2.65
CA ASP A 6 -19.99 -17.15 -2.43
C ASP A 6 -18.87 -17.95 -3.09
N ASP A 7 -18.57 -19.14 -2.57
CA ASP A 7 -17.56 -20.05 -3.11
C ASP A 7 -16.16 -19.41 -3.26
N TYR A 8 -15.75 -18.61 -2.26
CA TYR A 8 -14.46 -17.93 -2.29
C TYR A 8 -13.30 -18.91 -2.33
N THR A 9 -12.49 -18.84 -3.38
CA THR A 9 -11.29 -19.66 -3.56
C THR A 9 -10.04 -18.91 -3.14
N TYR A 10 -9.15 -19.59 -2.44
CA TYR A 10 -7.90 -19.03 -1.94
C TYR A 10 -6.81 -20.10 -1.89
N PHE A 11 -5.56 -19.70 -1.73
CA PHE A 11 -4.48 -20.60 -1.35
C PHE A 11 -4.34 -20.64 0.17
N GLY A 12 -4.36 -21.83 0.75
CA GLY A 12 -4.16 -22.06 2.17
C GLY A 12 -3.12 -23.14 2.42
N ILE A 13 -2.56 -23.21 3.63
CA ILE A 13 -1.61 -24.25 4.04
C ILE A 13 -2.35 -25.21 4.96
N ASP A 14 -2.46 -26.47 4.57
CA ASP A 14 -2.94 -27.54 5.42
C ASP A 14 -1.80 -28.11 6.25
N ILE A 15 -1.77 -27.77 7.52
CA ILE A 15 -0.83 -28.34 8.48
C ILE A 15 -1.55 -29.49 9.19
N PRO A 16 -1.08 -30.75 9.08
CA PRO A 16 -1.71 -31.87 9.76
C PRO A 16 -1.58 -31.73 11.28
N GLU A 17 -2.47 -32.38 12.04
CA GLU A 17 -2.48 -32.38 13.51
C GLU A 17 -1.13 -32.86 14.12
N THR A 18 -0.42 -33.71 13.39
CA THR A 18 0.93 -34.18 13.73
C THR A 18 1.92 -33.76 12.64
N PRO A 19 2.43 -32.51 12.68
CA PRO A 19 3.42 -32.06 11.71
C PRO A 19 4.70 -32.90 11.83
N GLN A 20 5.26 -33.29 10.68
CA GLN A 20 6.58 -33.91 10.65
C GLN A 20 7.64 -32.82 10.79
N GLU A 21 8.62 -33.01 11.66
CA GLU A 21 9.82 -32.16 11.70
C GLU A 21 10.52 -32.19 10.32
N ASP A 22 10.94 -31.05 9.84
CA ASP A 22 11.58 -30.85 8.53
C ASP A 22 10.66 -30.99 7.28
N THR A 23 9.35 -31.07 7.44
CA THR A 23 8.43 -31.06 6.30
C THR A 23 7.98 -29.65 5.96
N PHE A 24 8.28 -29.24 4.71
CA PHE A 24 7.79 -27.95 4.19
C PHE A 24 6.40 -28.13 3.58
N TYR A 25 5.39 -27.53 4.21
CA TYR A 25 4.02 -27.52 3.72
C TYR A 25 3.83 -26.41 2.70
N ARG A 26 3.34 -26.73 1.51
CA ARG A 26 3.10 -25.77 0.45
C ARG A 26 1.64 -25.34 0.42
N PRO A 27 1.37 -24.09 -0.01
CA PRO A 27 0.00 -23.65 -0.23
C PRO A 27 -0.69 -24.46 -1.32
N THR A 28 -1.94 -24.82 -1.05
CA THR A 28 -2.82 -25.53 -1.98
C THR A 28 -4.09 -24.71 -2.23
N PRO A 29 -4.73 -24.83 -3.41
CA PRO A 29 -6.00 -24.20 -3.66
C PRO A 29 -7.08 -24.79 -2.74
N GLN A 30 -7.81 -23.91 -2.07
CA GLN A 30 -8.91 -24.24 -1.17
C GLN A 30 -10.14 -23.42 -1.53
N GLN A 31 -11.31 -23.90 -1.15
CA GLN A 31 -12.57 -23.19 -1.30
C GLN A 31 -13.20 -23.02 0.08
N PHE A 32 -13.71 -21.82 0.36
CA PHE A 32 -14.43 -21.52 1.58
C PHE A 32 -15.92 -21.78 1.38
N ASP A 33 -16.47 -22.73 2.10
CA ASP A 33 -17.85 -23.20 1.92
C ASP A 33 -18.91 -22.20 2.41
N ALA A 34 -18.51 -21.21 3.23
CA ALA A 34 -19.40 -20.18 3.70
C ALA A 34 -19.21 -18.88 2.88
N ARG A 35 -20.17 -17.98 3.00
CA ARG A 35 -20.12 -16.69 2.33
C ARG A 35 -19.12 -15.75 3.01
N VAL A 36 -18.33 -15.04 2.22
CA VAL A 36 -17.50 -13.92 2.65
C VAL A 36 -18.30 -12.63 2.46
N ASP A 37 -18.55 -11.89 3.53
CA ASP A 37 -19.21 -10.59 3.51
C ASP A 37 -18.22 -9.48 3.85
N TYR A 38 -18.10 -8.49 2.96
CA TYR A 38 -17.10 -7.45 3.02
C TYR A 38 -17.71 -6.07 2.84
N LEU A 39 -17.46 -5.18 3.81
CA LEU A 39 -17.83 -3.77 3.77
C LEU A 39 -16.62 -2.90 3.47
N LYS A 40 -16.79 -1.96 2.53
CA LYS A 40 -15.78 -0.97 2.18
C LYS A 40 -16.39 0.41 2.05
N ILE A 41 -15.86 1.38 2.80
CA ILE A 41 -16.22 2.79 2.73
C ILE A 41 -14.96 3.58 2.39
N LYS A 42 -14.98 4.34 1.29
CA LYS A 42 -13.90 5.23 0.88
C LYS A 42 -14.40 6.65 0.83
N ALA A 43 -13.66 7.57 1.46
CA ALA A 43 -13.83 9.00 1.33
C ALA A 43 -12.53 9.62 0.77
N GLU A 44 -12.69 10.54 -0.19
CA GLU A 44 -11.58 11.26 -0.79
C GLU A 44 -11.96 12.73 -0.93
N ARG A 45 -11.09 13.63 -0.47
CA ARG A 45 -11.30 15.06 -0.58
C ARG A 45 -9.98 15.81 -0.68
N GLU A 46 -9.93 16.73 -1.64
CA GLU A 46 -8.88 17.72 -1.73
C GLU A 46 -9.37 19.06 -1.19
N VAL A 47 -8.53 19.71 -0.38
CA VAL A 47 -8.77 21.05 0.15
C VAL A 47 -7.64 21.95 -0.34
N ASN A 48 -8.00 22.99 -1.06
CA ASN A 48 -7.06 23.96 -1.62
C ASN A 48 -7.08 25.26 -0.80
N TRP A 49 -5.90 25.73 -0.40
CA TRP A 49 -5.73 27.00 0.28
C TRP A 49 -4.57 27.80 -0.32
N ARG A 50 -4.91 28.77 -1.18
CA ARG A 50 -3.94 29.56 -1.96
C ARG A 50 -3.04 28.65 -2.81
N LYS A 51 -1.74 28.58 -2.46
CA LYS A 51 -0.73 27.76 -3.14
C LYS A 51 -0.53 26.37 -2.51
N PHE A 52 -1.24 26.09 -1.43
CA PHE A 52 -1.20 24.81 -0.75
C PHE A 52 -2.44 23.98 -1.07
N ALA A 53 -2.25 22.69 -1.15
CA ALA A 53 -3.35 21.75 -1.25
C ALA A 53 -3.09 20.55 -0.34
N LEU A 54 -4.17 20.04 0.24
CA LEU A 54 -4.18 18.85 1.07
C LEU A 54 -5.18 17.86 0.46
N ASN A 55 -4.66 16.80 -0.13
CA ASN A 55 -5.46 15.68 -0.61
C ASN A 55 -5.51 14.57 0.45
N ASN A 56 -6.72 14.18 0.84
CA ASN A 56 -6.95 13.16 1.85
C ASN A 56 -7.77 12.02 1.25
N THR A 57 -7.29 10.81 1.44
CA THR A 57 -8.03 9.59 1.16
C THR A 57 -8.06 8.76 2.44
N VAL A 58 -9.26 8.38 2.87
CA VAL A 58 -9.49 7.47 4.00
C VAL A 58 -10.37 6.34 3.52
N MET A 59 -9.97 5.13 3.82
CA MET A 59 -10.73 3.92 3.51
C MET A 59 -10.90 3.10 4.78
N TYR A 60 -12.13 2.77 5.09
CA TYR A 60 -12.51 1.82 6.12
C TYR A 60 -12.96 0.53 5.46
N GLN A 61 -12.51 -0.58 6.01
CA GLN A 61 -12.82 -1.92 5.54
C GLN A 61 -13.13 -2.83 6.72
N GLU A 62 -14.11 -3.70 6.53
CA GLU A 62 -14.49 -4.68 7.55
C GLU A 62 -14.97 -5.97 6.89
N VAL A 63 -14.45 -7.08 7.36
CA VAL A 63 -14.90 -8.42 6.99
C VAL A 63 -15.93 -8.84 8.03
N LEU A 64 -17.21 -8.85 7.62
CA LEU A 64 -18.34 -9.18 8.48
C LEU A 64 -18.51 -10.70 8.65
N SER A 65 -18.11 -11.46 7.63
CA SER A 65 -18.11 -12.92 7.61
C SER A 65 -16.95 -13.41 6.73
N GLY A 66 -16.31 -14.53 7.10
CA GLY A 66 -15.18 -15.09 6.35
C GLY A 66 -13.81 -14.49 6.72
N SER A 67 -13.67 -13.87 7.89
CA SER A 67 -12.42 -13.30 8.37
C SER A 67 -11.22 -14.26 8.41
N PRO A 68 -11.36 -15.58 8.60
CA PRO A 68 -10.20 -16.47 8.58
C PRO A 68 -9.55 -16.63 7.20
N VAL A 69 -10.26 -16.32 6.12
CA VAL A 69 -9.79 -16.55 4.73
C VAL A 69 -9.68 -15.27 3.90
N PHE A 70 -10.19 -14.15 4.43
CA PHE A 70 -10.19 -12.86 3.73
C PHE A 70 -9.64 -11.76 4.64
N ASN A 71 -8.34 -11.53 4.58
CA ASN A 71 -7.60 -10.61 5.45
C ASN A 71 -7.39 -9.25 4.79
N VAL A 72 -7.88 -8.18 5.44
CA VAL A 72 -7.73 -6.79 4.97
C VAL A 72 -7.43 -5.85 6.14
N PRO A 73 -6.64 -4.78 5.95
CA PRO A 73 -6.46 -3.77 6.98
C PRO A 73 -7.77 -2.99 7.16
N GLN A 74 -8.17 -2.76 8.41
CA GLN A 74 -9.42 -2.08 8.74
C GLN A 74 -9.42 -0.62 8.27
N ILE A 75 -8.30 0.08 8.45
CA ILE A 75 -8.17 1.49 8.04
C ILE A 75 -6.95 1.63 7.15
N ILE A 76 -7.14 2.28 6.00
CA ILE A 76 -6.07 2.73 5.11
C ILE A 76 -6.24 4.24 4.91
N THR A 77 -5.15 4.99 5.12
CA THR A 77 -5.14 6.43 4.87
C THR A 77 -4.01 6.84 3.95
N ARG A 78 -4.26 7.86 3.16
CA ARG A 78 -3.25 8.56 2.35
C ARG A 78 -3.51 10.04 2.43
N HIS A 79 -2.49 10.79 2.87
CA HIS A 79 -2.52 12.24 2.96
C HIS A 79 -1.38 12.81 2.13
N SER A 80 -1.70 13.77 1.26
CA SER A 80 -0.73 14.46 0.41
C SER A 80 -0.84 15.95 0.66
N LEU A 81 0.10 16.52 1.39
CA LEU A 81 0.23 17.98 1.57
C LEU A 81 1.26 18.49 0.58
N TYR A 82 0.87 19.44 -0.26
CA TYR A 82 1.78 19.98 -1.25
C TYR A 82 1.58 21.47 -1.49
N TYR A 83 2.66 22.10 -1.90
CA TYR A 83 2.75 23.46 -2.38
C TYR A 83 2.90 23.45 -3.90
N GLN A 84 2.21 24.37 -4.60
CA GLN A 84 2.34 24.52 -6.04
C GLN A 84 2.31 25.99 -6.43
N ASP A 85 3.15 26.35 -7.38
CA ASP A 85 3.27 27.73 -7.87
C ASP A 85 3.82 27.81 -9.28
N HIS A 86 3.60 28.96 -9.91
CA HIS A 86 4.25 29.34 -11.17
C HIS A 86 5.32 30.38 -10.86
N LEU A 87 6.55 30.06 -11.21
CA LEU A 87 7.72 30.91 -10.99
C LEU A 87 8.25 31.49 -12.31
N PHE A 88 9.09 32.50 -12.24
CA PHE A 88 9.77 33.13 -13.37
C PHE A 88 8.81 33.56 -14.51
N LYS A 89 7.77 34.34 -14.17
CA LYS A 89 6.73 34.80 -15.12
C LYS A 89 6.03 33.63 -15.85
N ASN A 90 5.68 32.59 -15.11
CA ASN A 90 5.05 31.34 -15.60
C ASN A 90 5.96 30.42 -16.45
N ALA A 91 7.27 30.68 -16.51
CA ALA A 91 8.18 29.80 -17.23
C ALA A 91 8.41 28.44 -16.55
N LEU A 92 8.20 28.37 -15.22
CA LEU A 92 8.36 27.17 -14.42
C LEU A 92 7.10 26.94 -13.59
N PHE A 93 6.40 25.82 -13.82
CA PHE A 93 5.47 25.27 -12.84
C PHE A 93 6.23 24.38 -11.87
N PHE A 94 6.00 24.60 -10.60
CA PHE A 94 6.69 23.92 -9.50
C PHE A 94 5.68 23.33 -8.53
N GLN A 95 5.90 22.10 -8.08
CA GLN A 95 5.09 21.44 -7.07
C GLN A 95 5.99 20.59 -6.18
N THR A 96 5.87 20.73 -4.86
CA THR A 96 6.59 19.92 -3.87
C THR A 96 5.72 19.61 -2.69
N GLY A 97 5.97 18.48 -2.04
CA GLY A 97 5.15 18.09 -0.90
C GLY A 97 5.56 16.79 -0.26
N ILE A 98 4.71 16.38 0.68
CA ILE A 98 4.86 15.17 1.49
C ILE A 98 3.65 14.28 1.26
N ASN A 99 3.89 12.99 1.04
CA ASN A 99 2.86 11.96 1.07
C ASN A 99 3.05 11.10 2.32
N VAL A 100 1.99 10.93 3.08
CA VAL A 100 1.94 10.02 4.22
C VAL A 100 0.90 8.95 3.91
N LYS A 101 1.31 7.69 3.99
CA LYS A 101 0.43 6.51 3.86
C LYS A 101 0.47 5.75 5.17
N TYR A 102 -0.66 5.25 5.60
CA TYR A 102 -0.79 4.43 6.79
C TYR A 102 -1.86 3.38 6.57
N PHE A 103 -1.65 2.20 7.12
CA PHE A 103 -2.67 1.15 7.22
C PHE A 103 -2.54 0.44 8.57
N THR A 104 -3.68 0.05 9.12
CA THR A 104 -3.72 -0.70 10.39
C THR A 104 -3.08 -2.07 10.23
N SER A 105 -2.51 -2.57 11.30
CA SER A 105 -1.97 -3.94 11.35
C SER A 105 -3.06 -4.96 11.06
N TYR A 106 -2.75 -5.97 10.28
CA TYR A 106 -3.63 -7.09 9.91
C TYR A 106 -2.79 -8.30 9.49
N ASN A 107 -3.39 -9.48 9.48
CA ASN A 107 -2.74 -10.70 9.00
C ASN A 107 -2.66 -10.64 7.47
N MET A 108 -1.57 -10.11 6.94
CA MET A 108 -1.37 -10.06 5.49
C MET A 108 -1.04 -11.46 4.99
N ASN A 109 -1.57 -11.79 3.81
CA ASN A 109 -1.27 -13.05 3.16
C ASN A 109 0.23 -13.25 2.96
N GLY A 110 0.71 -14.45 3.23
CA GLY A 110 2.09 -14.86 2.92
C GLY A 110 2.28 -14.99 1.41
N TYR A 111 3.52 -14.97 0.95
CA TYR A 111 3.85 -15.13 -0.48
C TYR A 111 4.73 -16.35 -0.69
N ASP A 112 4.31 -17.25 -1.58
CA ASP A 112 5.10 -18.40 -2.02
C ASP A 112 5.78 -18.06 -3.35
N PRO A 113 7.13 -17.95 -3.37
CA PRO A 113 7.86 -17.56 -4.58
C PRO A 113 7.92 -18.68 -5.64
N VAL A 114 7.66 -19.92 -5.27
CA VAL A 114 7.68 -21.07 -6.21
C VAL A 114 6.38 -21.12 -6.99
N LEU A 115 5.26 -20.88 -6.31
CA LEU A 115 3.94 -20.80 -6.95
C LEU A 115 3.69 -19.41 -7.55
N ALA A 116 4.44 -18.38 -7.14
CA ALA A 116 4.21 -16.96 -7.44
C ALA A 116 2.82 -16.49 -7.00
N GLU A 117 2.29 -17.05 -5.89
CA GLU A 117 0.93 -16.80 -5.38
C GLU A 117 0.96 -16.37 -3.90
N PHE A 118 -0.07 -15.63 -3.52
CA PHE A 118 -0.32 -15.29 -2.12
C PHE A 118 -1.20 -16.34 -1.47
N TYR A 119 -0.86 -16.74 -0.25
CA TYR A 119 -1.64 -17.69 0.55
C TYR A 119 -2.13 -17.05 1.85
N VAL A 120 -3.27 -17.51 2.33
CA VAL A 120 -3.87 -17.05 3.59
C VAL A 120 -3.06 -17.58 4.76
N GLN A 121 -2.67 -16.69 5.65
CA GLN A 121 -2.07 -17.00 6.95
C GLN A 121 -2.67 -16.08 8.03
N ASN A 122 -2.72 -16.55 9.27
CA ASN A 122 -3.30 -15.80 10.39
C ASN A 122 -2.37 -15.72 11.61
N ASP A 123 -1.11 -16.08 11.43
CA ASP A 123 -0.13 -16.17 12.52
C ASP A 123 0.69 -14.88 12.66
N GLU A 124 0.95 -14.19 11.54
CA GLU A 124 1.82 -13.03 11.51
C GLU A 124 1.08 -11.78 11.00
N ALA A 125 0.93 -10.80 11.89
CA ALA A 125 0.32 -9.51 11.56
C ALA A 125 1.40 -8.49 11.18
N ILE A 126 1.17 -7.77 10.09
CA ILE A 126 2.05 -6.69 9.61
C ILE A 126 1.27 -5.40 9.38
N GLY A 127 1.97 -4.28 9.31
CA GLY A 127 1.37 -2.96 9.18
C GLY A 127 1.45 -2.15 10.46
N GLY A 128 0.59 -1.14 10.61
CA GLY A 128 0.59 -0.25 11.78
C GLY A 128 1.73 0.77 11.77
N PHE A 129 2.40 0.98 10.63
CA PHE A 129 3.47 1.96 10.47
C PHE A 129 3.19 2.96 9.34
N PRO A 130 3.58 4.23 9.50
CA PRO A 130 3.47 5.20 8.41
C PRO A 130 4.59 5.00 7.38
N ILE A 131 4.28 5.30 6.13
CA ILE A 131 5.24 5.42 5.03
C ILE A 131 5.21 6.87 4.58
N VAL A 132 6.36 7.55 4.66
CA VAL A 132 6.51 8.97 4.34
C VAL A 132 7.39 9.13 3.12
N ASP A 133 6.84 9.78 2.10
CA ASP A 133 7.55 10.13 0.87
C ASP A 133 7.62 11.65 0.72
N LEU A 134 8.75 12.18 0.25
CA LEU A 134 8.88 13.55 -0.24
C LEU A 134 8.87 13.54 -1.76
N PHE A 135 8.31 14.58 -2.37
CA PHE A 135 8.34 14.72 -3.82
C PHE A 135 8.55 16.15 -4.28
N PHE A 136 9.10 16.26 -5.46
CA PHE A 136 9.39 17.50 -6.17
C PHE A 136 9.10 17.29 -7.65
N ASN A 137 8.25 18.13 -8.21
CA ASN A 137 7.91 18.14 -9.63
C ASN A 137 8.16 19.52 -10.20
N ALA A 138 8.74 19.59 -11.38
CA ALA A 138 8.95 20.83 -12.11
C ALA A 138 8.52 20.63 -13.57
N LYS A 139 7.84 21.62 -14.16
CA LYS A 139 7.50 21.64 -15.57
C LYS A 139 8.02 22.94 -16.19
N ILE A 140 8.89 22.82 -17.18
CA ILE A 140 9.46 23.91 -17.96
C ILE A 140 9.10 23.65 -19.40
N GLN A 141 8.18 24.44 -19.94
CA GLN A 141 7.65 24.24 -21.29
C GLN A 141 7.19 22.78 -21.53
N GLN A 142 7.89 22.04 -22.38
CA GLN A 142 7.60 20.65 -22.75
C GLN A 142 8.30 19.62 -21.86
N THR A 143 9.17 20.07 -20.93
CA THR A 143 9.96 19.19 -20.08
C THR A 143 9.35 19.12 -18.69
N ARG A 144 9.13 17.91 -18.22
CA ARG A 144 8.73 17.61 -16.83
C ARG A 144 9.86 16.87 -16.14
N ILE A 145 10.26 17.36 -14.97
CA ILE A 145 11.29 16.77 -14.13
C ILE A 145 10.60 16.34 -12.83
N PHE A 146 10.91 15.15 -12.33
CA PHE A 146 10.47 14.73 -11.02
C PHE A 146 11.62 14.17 -10.20
N LEU A 147 11.55 14.42 -8.91
CA LEU A 147 12.37 13.82 -7.87
C LEU A 147 11.43 13.30 -6.78
N LYS A 148 11.61 12.07 -6.35
CA LYS A 148 10.86 11.47 -5.26
C LYS A 148 11.81 10.78 -4.30
N TRP A 149 11.67 11.10 -3.01
CA TRP A 149 12.38 10.40 -1.95
C TRP A 149 11.36 9.54 -1.21
N GLU A 150 11.39 8.24 -1.48
CA GLU A 150 10.44 7.26 -0.95
C GLU A 150 10.91 6.74 0.41
N HIS A 151 9.94 6.52 1.32
CA HIS A 151 10.11 5.89 2.62
C HIS A 151 11.22 6.53 3.47
N ILE A 152 11.27 7.86 3.51
CA ILE A 152 12.31 8.61 4.22
C ILE A 152 12.38 8.27 5.71
N ASN A 153 11.24 7.95 6.33
CA ASN A 153 11.18 7.60 7.74
C ASN A 153 11.82 6.24 8.08
N SER A 154 12.07 5.36 7.10
CA SER A 154 12.82 4.11 7.35
C SER A 154 14.26 4.36 7.81
N MET A 155 14.82 5.54 7.52
CA MET A 155 16.17 5.92 7.97
C MET A 155 16.25 6.14 9.48
N PHE A 156 15.13 6.44 10.14
CA PHE A 156 15.06 6.82 11.55
C PHE A 156 14.38 5.76 12.42
N ALA A 157 13.78 4.74 11.82
CA ALA A 157 13.05 3.70 12.51
C ALA A 157 13.85 2.41 12.62
N SER A 158 13.50 1.57 13.59
CA SER A 158 14.07 0.24 13.72
C SER A 158 13.76 -0.60 12.47
N LYS A 159 14.78 -1.19 11.86
CA LYS A 159 14.67 -1.95 10.59
C LYS A 159 13.72 -3.16 10.67
N ASN A 160 13.36 -3.62 11.84
CA ASN A 160 12.55 -4.82 12.05
C ASN A 160 11.03 -4.56 12.03
N GLN A 161 10.56 -3.37 11.66
CA GLN A 161 9.14 -3.00 11.75
C GLN A 161 8.44 -2.89 10.39
N TYR A 162 9.18 -2.86 9.28
CA TYR A 162 8.62 -2.62 7.97
C TYR A 162 8.66 -3.88 7.10
N PHE A 163 7.51 -4.53 6.95
CA PHE A 163 7.34 -5.68 6.07
C PHE A 163 6.25 -5.40 5.04
N SER A 164 6.44 -5.91 3.83
CA SER A 164 5.46 -5.87 2.74
C SER A 164 4.63 -7.15 2.65
N ALA A 165 5.16 -8.25 3.17
CA ALA A 165 4.50 -9.53 3.42
C ALA A 165 5.31 -10.28 4.49
N PRO A 166 4.76 -11.31 5.15
CA PRO A 166 5.50 -12.18 6.06
C PRO A 166 6.82 -12.66 5.43
N GLY A 167 7.93 -12.42 6.11
CA GLY A 167 9.27 -12.75 5.61
C GLY A 167 9.85 -11.82 4.52
N TYR A 168 9.08 -10.84 4.02
CA TYR A 168 9.52 -9.92 2.97
C TYR A 168 9.61 -8.49 3.50
N PRO A 169 10.81 -7.97 3.77
CA PRO A 169 10.98 -6.60 4.25
C PRO A 169 10.47 -5.59 3.23
N TYR A 170 9.85 -4.53 3.73
CA TYR A 170 9.46 -3.40 2.89
C TYR A 170 10.72 -2.68 2.39
N ARG A 171 10.57 -2.03 1.24
CA ARG A 171 11.65 -1.27 0.59
C ARG A 171 12.23 -0.21 1.52
N GLU A 172 13.54 -0.14 1.60
CA GLU A 172 14.27 0.92 2.31
C GLU A 172 14.10 2.29 1.62
N SER A 173 14.67 3.33 2.22
CA SER A 173 14.67 4.68 1.66
C SER A 173 15.33 4.70 0.29
N LEU A 174 14.67 5.28 -0.70
CA LEU A 174 15.13 5.31 -2.09
C LEU A 174 14.82 6.66 -2.74
N ILE A 175 15.80 7.20 -3.46
CA ILE A 175 15.63 8.39 -4.29
C ILE A 175 15.37 7.96 -5.74
N ARG A 176 14.29 8.46 -6.30
CA ARG A 176 13.97 8.32 -7.73
C ARG A 176 13.94 9.67 -8.39
N PHE A 177 14.51 9.76 -9.55
CA PHE A 177 14.40 10.94 -10.39
C PHE A 177 14.14 10.55 -11.85
N GLY A 178 13.57 11.46 -12.60
CA GLY A 178 13.36 11.27 -14.03
C GLY A 178 12.92 12.55 -14.70
N PHE A 179 12.93 12.52 -16.01
CA PHE A 179 12.39 13.58 -16.84
C PHE A 179 11.56 12.99 -17.97
N VAL A 180 10.57 13.77 -18.40
CA VAL A 180 9.73 13.47 -19.56
C VAL A 180 9.80 14.69 -20.48
N TRP A 181 10.13 14.47 -21.73
CA TRP A 181 10.14 15.50 -22.76
C TRP A 181 9.08 15.19 -23.82
N ASP A 182 8.11 16.08 -23.96
CA ASP A 182 7.08 15.97 -24.97
C ASP A 182 7.60 16.59 -26.28
N PHE A 183 7.90 15.77 -27.30
CA PHE A 183 8.49 16.22 -28.59
C PHE A 183 7.47 16.89 -29.52
N PHE A 184 6.18 16.63 -29.28
CA PHE A 184 5.10 17.18 -30.09
C PHE A 184 4.25 18.18 -29.32
N LEU A 185 3.84 19.25 -29.96
CA LEU A 185 2.90 20.26 -29.42
C LEU A 185 1.46 19.81 -29.63
#